data_30aa4207f0f64421da8bbb806b744552
#
_entry.id   30aa4207f0f64421da8bbb806b744552
#
_cell.length_a   1.000
_cell.length_b   1.000
_cell.length_c   1.000
_cell.angle_alpha   90.00
_cell.angle_beta   90.00
_cell.angle_gamma   90.00
#
_symmetry.space_group_name_H-M   'P 1'
#
loop_
_entity.id
_entity.type
_entity.pdbx_description
1 polymer ?
#
loop_
_entity_poly.entity_id
_entity_poly.type
_entity_poly.pdbx_seq_one_letter_code
_entity_poly.pdbx_strand_id
1 'polypeptide(L)'
;MPITVLGGTKVADTTFSVANSCRFNDDDSAYMHKTPGSSGNTGLKKFTFSTWVKRGGVTTEQTLIRTKDGSNVECKIGFDATGELRLYAIGGSAILVTSARYLDPSAWYHIVFAVDTTQGTAGN
;
A
#
# COMPACT_ATOMS: atom_id res chain seq x y z
N MET A 1 -9.32 -47.01 -18.36
CA MET A 1 -9.65 -45.78 -19.13
C MET A 1 -8.58 -44.74 -18.81
N PRO A 2 -7.83 -44.26 -19.78
CA PRO A 2 -6.88 -43.18 -19.53
C PRO A 2 -7.62 -41.87 -19.44
N ILE A 3 -7.36 -41.10 -18.38
CA ILE A 3 -7.87 -39.76 -18.21
C ILE A 3 -6.95 -38.81 -18.98
N THR A 4 -7.45 -38.24 -20.06
CA THR A 4 -6.74 -37.16 -20.78
C THR A 4 -7.00 -35.86 -20.04
N VAL A 5 -5.98 -35.34 -19.33
CA VAL A 5 -5.99 -33.98 -18.82
C VAL A 5 -5.73 -33.05 -20.01
N LEU A 6 -6.75 -32.36 -20.49
CA LEU A 6 -6.52 -31.24 -21.40
C LEU A 6 -5.76 -30.15 -20.64
N GLY A 7 -4.52 -29.92 -21.05
CA GLY A 7 -3.71 -28.81 -20.58
C GLY A 7 -4.46 -27.50 -20.81
N GLY A 8 -4.60 -26.73 -19.73
CA GLY A 8 -5.20 -25.42 -19.80
C GLY A 8 -4.49 -24.57 -20.86
N THR A 9 -5.28 -23.90 -21.68
CA THR A 9 -4.80 -22.86 -22.60
C THR A 9 -4.01 -21.85 -21.79
N LYS A 10 -2.71 -21.75 -22.05
CA LYS A 10 -1.94 -20.58 -21.64
C LYS A 10 -2.58 -19.38 -22.31
N VAL A 11 -3.32 -18.60 -21.55
CA VAL A 11 -3.57 -17.22 -21.95
C VAL A 11 -2.20 -16.58 -21.98
N ALA A 12 -1.74 -16.22 -23.15
CA ALA A 12 -0.52 -15.46 -23.31
C ALA A 12 -0.76 -14.10 -22.61
N ASP A 13 -0.33 -14.01 -21.37
CA ASP A 13 -0.27 -12.74 -20.66
C ASP A 13 0.89 -11.94 -21.24
N THR A 14 0.58 -11.14 -22.23
CA THR A 14 1.56 -10.38 -23.00
C THR A 14 1.77 -8.96 -22.48
N THR A 15 1.15 -8.56 -21.36
CA THR A 15 0.96 -7.13 -21.16
C THR A 15 1.54 -6.51 -19.92
N PHE A 16 1.89 -7.28 -18.89
CA PHE A 16 2.52 -6.68 -17.73
C PHE A 16 3.54 -7.63 -17.08
N SER A 17 4.80 -7.23 -17.11
CA SER A 17 5.88 -7.93 -16.41
C SER A 17 6.47 -7.01 -15.34
N VAL A 18 6.41 -7.44 -14.09
CA VAL A 18 7.17 -6.79 -13.01
C VAL A 18 8.56 -7.41 -12.98
N ALA A 19 9.52 -6.71 -13.59
CA ALA A 19 10.89 -7.19 -13.69
C ALA A 19 11.63 -7.17 -12.34
N ASN A 20 11.19 -6.35 -11.40
CA ASN A 20 11.88 -6.15 -10.13
C ASN A 20 10.88 -6.08 -8.97
N SER A 21 11.29 -6.62 -7.83
CA SER A 21 10.61 -6.46 -6.55
C SER A 21 11.61 -6.02 -5.50
N CYS A 22 11.13 -5.33 -4.46
CA CYS A 22 11.95 -4.92 -3.34
C CYS A 22 11.50 -5.67 -2.09
N ARG A 23 12.43 -6.26 -1.37
CA ARG A 23 12.21 -6.83 -0.05
C ARG A 23 12.76 -5.87 1.00
N PHE A 24 11.93 -5.51 1.96
CA PHE A 24 12.33 -4.76 3.14
C PHE A 24 12.51 -5.76 4.29
N ASN A 25 13.73 -5.86 4.79
CA ASN A 25 14.02 -6.72 5.93
C ASN A 25 13.71 -5.97 7.22
N ASP A 26 12.98 -6.59 8.13
CA ASP A 26 12.53 -5.98 9.38
C ASP A 26 13.71 -5.66 10.32
N ASP A 27 14.67 -6.57 10.39
CA ASP A 27 15.85 -6.44 11.26
C ASP A 27 16.79 -5.30 10.83
N ASP A 28 16.75 -4.89 9.58
CA ASP A 28 17.64 -3.86 9.00
C ASP A 28 17.02 -2.46 9.00
N SER A 29 15.78 -2.30 9.49
CA SER A 29 15.02 -1.04 9.37
C SER A 29 15.00 -0.50 7.95
N ALA A 30 14.91 -1.38 6.96
CA ALA A 30 15.04 -1.07 5.55
C ALA A 30 13.88 -0.19 5.05
N TYR A 31 14.19 0.88 4.35
CA TYR A 31 13.20 1.78 3.76
C TYR A 31 13.73 2.44 2.48
N MET A 32 12.83 2.91 1.64
CA MET A 32 13.14 3.81 0.53
C MET A 32 12.73 5.23 0.89
N HIS A 33 13.60 6.19 0.59
CA HIS A 33 13.37 7.60 0.88
C HIS A 33 13.54 8.44 -0.38
N LYS A 34 12.66 9.42 -0.54
CA LYS A 34 12.78 10.48 -1.53
C LYS A 34 12.32 11.79 -0.92
N THR A 35 13.15 12.82 -1.01
CA THR A 35 12.74 14.19 -0.71
C THR A 35 12.13 14.79 -1.97
N PRO A 36 10.86 15.17 -1.98
CA PRO A 36 10.25 15.87 -3.10
C PRO A 36 10.95 17.22 -3.30
N GLY A 37 11.13 17.64 -4.55
CA GLY A 37 11.59 18.99 -4.83
C GLY A 37 10.55 20.04 -4.39
N SER A 38 11.01 21.27 -4.12
CA SER A 38 10.19 22.37 -3.60
C SER A 38 9.23 23.00 -4.61
N SER A 39 8.98 22.38 -5.75
CA SER A 39 8.10 22.95 -6.77
C SER A 39 6.62 22.80 -6.37
N GLY A 40 6.06 23.93 -5.96
CA GLY A 40 4.65 24.30 -5.98
C GLY A 40 3.62 23.25 -5.51
N ASN A 41 3.12 23.42 -4.32
CA ASN A 41 2.13 22.57 -3.61
C ASN A 41 0.75 22.36 -4.27
N THR A 42 0.54 22.70 -5.52
CA THR A 42 -0.78 22.59 -6.13
C THR A 42 -1.20 21.17 -6.51
N GLY A 43 -0.25 20.24 -6.58
CA GLY A 43 -0.51 18.84 -6.97
C GLY A 43 -0.75 17.87 -5.81
N LEU A 44 -0.52 18.27 -4.55
CA LEU A 44 -0.56 17.35 -3.41
C LEU A 44 -1.97 17.14 -2.82
N LYS A 45 -2.97 17.87 -3.31
CA LYS A 45 -4.34 17.74 -2.83
C LYS A 45 -5.07 16.52 -3.40
N LYS A 46 -4.54 15.96 -4.46
CA LYS A 46 -5.08 14.76 -5.11
C LYS A 46 -3.92 13.83 -5.44
N PHE A 47 -3.99 12.61 -4.98
CA PHE A 47 -3.01 11.58 -5.34
C PHE A 47 -3.62 10.19 -5.34
N THR A 48 -3.01 9.30 -6.09
CA THR A 48 -3.30 7.87 -6.04
C THR A 48 -2.02 7.13 -5.67
N PHE A 49 -2.12 6.30 -4.66
CA PHE A 49 -1.10 5.34 -4.29
C PHE A 49 -1.56 3.95 -4.71
N SER A 50 -0.74 3.24 -5.46
CA SER A 50 -1.02 1.87 -5.92
C SER A 50 0.21 1.00 -5.73
N THR A 51 0.03 -0.15 -5.11
CA THR A 51 1.13 -1.10 -4.88
C THR A 51 0.63 -2.52 -4.74
N TRP A 52 1.45 -3.47 -5.14
CA TRP A 52 1.36 -4.85 -4.73
C TRP A 52 2.23 -5.07 -3.51
N VAL A 53 1.67 -5.70 -2.49
CA VAL A 53 2.39 -5.97 -1.25
C VAL A 53 2.13 -7.40 -0.77
N LYS A 54 3.17 -8.02 -0.24
CA LYS A 54 3.10 -9.25 0.53
C LYS A 54 3.60 -8.94 1.94
N ARG A 55 2.79 -9.26 2.95
CA ARG A 55 3.14 -8.96 4.34
C ARG A 55 4.21 -9.91 4.85
N GLY A 56 5.22 -9.40 5.55
CA GLY A 56 6.25 -10.22 6.22
C GLY A 56 5.79 -10.76 7.56
N GLY A 57 4.89 -10.05 8.24
CA GLY A 57 4.28 -10.43 9.51
C GLY A 57 2.87 -9.86 9.61
N VAL A 58 2.09 -10.30 10.62
CA VAL A 58 0.67 -9.91 10.75
C VAL A 58 0.30 -9.43 12.16
N THR A 59 1.26 -9.41 13.07
CA THR A 59 1.05 -9.06 14.49
C THR A 59 1.57 -7.67 14.86
N THR A 60 2.28 -7.01 13.94
CA THR A 60 2.85 -5.69 14.14
C THR A 60 2.37 -4.71 13.08
N GLU A 61 2.44 -3.43 13.40
CA GLU A 61 2.15 -2.38 12.42
C GLU A 61 3.18 -2.41 11.28
N GLN A 62 2.71 -2.29 10.05
CA GLN A 62 3.54 -2.26 8.84
C GLN A 62 3.18 -1.05 8.00
N THR A 63 4.09 -0.09 7.92
CA THR A 63 3.91 1.10 7.11
C THR A 63 4.30 0.83 5.66
N LEU A 64 3.40 1.12 4.72
CA LEU A 64 3.66 1.02 3.28
C LEU A 64 4.26 2.31 2.74
N ILE A 65 3.66 3.44 3.09
CA ILE A 65 4.16 4.77 2.74
C ILE A 65 3.84 5.74 3.87
N ARG A 66 4.75 6.66 4.12
CA ARG A 66 4.49 7.82 4.98
C ARG A 66 5.18 9.06 4.44
N THR A 67 4.55 10.19 4.66
CA THR A 67 5.16 11.51 4.46
C THR A 67 5.51 12.12 5.80
N LYS A 68 6.55 12.94 5.82
CA LYS A 68 7.00 13.66 7.02
C LYS A 68 7.34 15.09 6.66
N ASP A 69 7.03 16.00 7.57
CA ASP A 69 7.58 17.34 7.62
C ASP A 69 8.39 17.47 8.91
N GLY A 70 9.71 17.53 8.77
CA GLY A 70 10.61 17.44 9.92
C GLY A 70 10.40 16.15 10.72
N SER A 71 10.00 16.28 11.98
CA SER A 71 9.72 15.15 12.87
C SER A 71 8.28 14.66 12.82
N ASN A 72 7.38 15.43 12.19
CA ASN A 72 5.95 15.11 12.18
C ASN A 72 5.61 14.16 11.03
N VAL A 73 4.73 13.20 11.30
CA VAL A 73 4.12 12.36 10.27
C VAL A 73 2.87 13.07 9.77
N GLU A 74 2.85 13.41 8.49
CA GLU A 74 1.75 14.13 7.86
C GLU A 74 0.68 13.19 7.30
N CYS A 75 1.10 12.07 6.74
CA CYS A 75 0.22 11.05 6.21
C CYS A 75 0.93 9.69 6.28
N LYS A 76 0.19 8.65 6.61
CA LYS A 76 0.69 7.28 6.66
C LYS A 76 -0.38 6.32 6.13
N ILE A 77 0.03 5.40 5.26
CA ILE A 77 -0.78 4.27 4.81
C ILE A 77 -0.07 3.00 5.26
N GLY A 78 -0.78 2.09 5.88
CA GLY A 78 -0.20 0.85 6.36
C GLY A 78 -1.21 -0.07 7.02
N PHE A 79 -0.75 -1.25 7.39
CA PHE A 79 -1.50 -2.20 8.20
C PHE A 79 -1.22 -1.95 9.67
N ASP A 80 -2.24 -2.00 10.48
CA ASP A 80 -2.06 -2.00 11.93
C ASP A 80 -1.77 -3.41 12.49
N ALA A 81 -1.56 -3.50 13.80
CA ALA A 81 -1.29 -4.76 14.48
C ALA A 81 -2.48 -5.75 14.45
N THR A 82 -3.69 -5.28 14.16
CA THR A 82 -4.89 -6.13 14.01
C THR A 82 -5.10 -6.60 12.57
N GLY A 83 -4.28 -6.11 11.63
CA GLY A 83 -4.32 -6.46 10.21
C GLY A 83 -5.27 -5.60 9.38
N GLU A 84 -5.85 -4.56 9.94
CA GLU A 84 -6.66 -3.59 9.21
C GLU A 84 -5.76 -2.65 8.40
N LEU A 85 -6.19 -2.30 7.20
CA LEU A 85 -5.51 -1.29 6.40
C LEU A 85 -6.02 0.09 6.80
N ARG A 86 -5.09 1.00 7.10
CA ARG A 86 -5.40 2.33 7.61
C ARG A 86 -4.72 3.44 6.83
N LEU A 87 -5.43 4.54 6.67
CA LEU A 87 -4.89 5.83 6.27
C LEU A 87 -4.94 6.76 7.48
N TYR A 88 -3.81 7.31 7.85
CA TYR A 88 -3.65 8.28 8.93
C TYR A 88 -3.38 9.67 8.36
N ALA A 89 -3.92 10.68 9.02
CA ALA A 89 -3.59 12.08 8.79
C ALA A 89 -2.70 12.64 9.92
N ILE A 90 -2.38 13.91 9.80
CA ILE A 90 -1.63 14.68 10.80
C ILE A 90 -2.16 14.44 12.21
N GLY A 91 -1.26 14.23 13.15
CA GLY A 91 -1.61 13.98 14.54
C GLY A 91 -1.92 12.52 14.87
N GLY A 92 -1.75 11.60 13.91
CA GLY A 92 -1.84 10.16 14.16
C GLY A 92 -3.25 9.58 14.23
N SER A 93 -4.27 10.38 13.95
CA SER A 93 -5.65 9.87 13.87
C SER A 93 -5.87 9.13 12.55
N ALA A 94 -6.46 7.93 12.63
CA ALA A 94 -6.90 7.23 11.43
C ALA A 94 -8.12 7.92 10.83
N ILE A 95 -8.05 8.28 9.55
CA ILE A 95 -9.14 8.89 8.79
C ILE A 95 -9.88 7.89 7.92
N LEU A 96 -9.28 6.72 7.66
CA LEU A 96 -9.91 5.61 6.98
C LEU A 96 -9.37 4.31 7.56
N VAL A 97 -10.29 3.40 7.87
CA VAL A 97 -9.99 2.07 8.40
C VAL A 97 -10.84 1.06 7.64
N THR A 98 -10.22 -0.01 7.15
CA THR A 98 -10.98 -1.09 6.53
C THR A 98 -11.64 -1.97 7.58
N SER A 99 -12.83 -2.49 7.31
CA SER A 99 -13.46 -3.53 8.13
C SER A 99 -12.82 -4.91 7.90
N ALA A 100 -12.17 -5.10 6.76
CA ALA A 100 -11.45 -6.32 6.43
C ALA A 100 -10.08 -6.35 7.10
N ARG A 101 -9.66 -7.55 7.51
CA ARG A 101 -8.33 -7.82 8.06
C ARG A 101 -7.52 -8.65 7.08
N TYR A 102 -6.29 -8.26 6.87
CA TYR A 102 -5.37 -8.86 5.91
C TYR A 102 -4.31 -9.66 6.68
N LEU A 103 -4.65 -10.87 7.09
CA LEU A 103 -3.86 -11.69 8.02
C LEU A 103 -3.10 -12.84 7.34
N ASP A 104 -3.20 -13.00 6.03
CA ASP A 104 -2.47 -14.04 5.32
C ASP A 104 -1.12 -13.51 4.83
N PRO A 105 0.02 -13.93 5.44
CA PRO A 105 1.35 -13.52 5.00
C PRO A 105 1.78 -14.21 3.69
N SER A 106 1.06 -15.22 3.23
CA SER A 106 1.34 -15.89 1.96
C SER A 106 0.70 -15.18 0.76
N ALA A 107 -0.34 -14.39 1.00
CA ALA A 107 -1.10 -13.70 -0.03
C ALA A 107 -0.41 -12.42 -0.53
N TRP A 108 -0.60 -12.13 -1.81
CA TRP A 108 -0.34 -10.83 -2.40
C TRP A 108 -1.60 -9.97 -2.36
N TYR A 109 -1.45 -8.75 -1.91
CA TYR A 109 -2.52 -7.76 -1.86
C TYR A 109 -2.22 -6.64 -2.84
N HIS A 110 -3.18 -6.31 -3.70
CA HIS A 110 -3.13 -5.10 -4.50
C HIS A 110 -3.89 -3.99 -3.78
N ILE A 111 -3.19 -2.95 -3.39
CA ILE A 111 -3.71 -1.85 -2.60
C ILE A 111 -3.74 -0.61 -3.45
N VAL A 112 -4.90 0.04 -3.52
CA VAL A 112 -5.08 1.31 -4.21
C VAL A 112 -5.76 2.29 -3.26
N PHE A 113 -5.14 3.44 -3.04
CA PHE A 113 -5.71 4.59 -2.36
C PHE A 113 -5.81 5.76 -3.31
N ALA A 114 -7.01 6.24 -3.53
CA ALA A 114 -7.27 7.51 -4.22
C ALA A 114 -7.69 8.55 -3.18
N VAL A 115 -6.96 9.63 -3.10
CA VAL A 115 -7.19 10.71 -2.14
C VAL A 115 -7.47 12.01 -2.89
N ASP A 116 -8.56 12.67 -2.56
CA ASP A 116 -8.92 13.99 -3.03
C ASP A 116 -9.34 14.87 -1.84
N THR A 117 -8.43 15.75 -1.41
CA THR A 117 -8.67 16.69 -0.30
C THR A 117 -9.27 18.01 -0.76
N THR A 118 -9.69 18.14 -2.01
CA THR A 118 -10.33 19.36 -2.52
C THR A 118 -11.84 19.37 -2.33
N GLN A 119 -12.41 18.25 -1.89
CA GLN A 119 -13.85 18.15 -1.63
C GLN A 119 -14.21 18.90 -0.34
N GLY A 120 -15.26 19.71 -0.40
CA GLY A 120 -15.76 20.47 0.78
C GLY A 120 -16.50 19.61 1.80
N THR A 121 -16.84 18.39 1.43
CA THR A 121 -17.50 17.39 2.29
C THR A 121 -16.78 16.07 2.09
N ALA A 122 -16.53 15.35 3.16
CA ALA A 122 -15.98 13.99 3.05
C ALA A 122 -16.95 13.14 2.21
N GLY A 123 -16.46 12.64 1.10
CA GLY A 123 -17.23 11.73 0.26
C GLY A 123 -17.40 10.38 0.96
N ASN A 124 -18.57 9.77 0.78
CA ASN A 124 -18.82 8.39 1.18
C ASN A 124 -18.14 7.44 0.20
#